data_8281f9adfa1e100fdcd1a44d13dcc0d1
#
_entry.id   8281f9adfa1e100fdcd1a44d13dcc0d1
#
_cell.length_a   1.000
_cell.length_b   1.000
_cell.length_c   1.000
_cell.angle_alpha   90.00
_cell.angle_beta   90.00
_cell.angle_gamma   90.00
#
_symmetry.space_group_name_H-M   'P 1'
#
loop_
_entity.id
_entity.type
_entity.pdbx_description
1 polymer ?
#
loop_
_entity_poly.entity_id
_entity_poly.type
_entity_poly.pdbx_seq_one_letter_code
_entity_poly.pdbx_strand_id
1 'polypeptide(L)'
;GHKLSGNSQLHIKKSLKTEDFSNIQGSVTKSVTVTFLFRLEGLKLNDTDWINDFKEKRTQYGVSQNRLAVMAGISREYVSRIESGKVALTEEIKGKFTDALEKLNPENPLEMVLDYVRIRFPTQDVRHVVEDILQLKLDVMIHEDYGFYSYAEHYVLGDVFVLTSPDKEKGTLLELKGKGCRQMESYLLAQHRSWYDFLMDTLVEGGVMKRLDIAINDMAGILDIPELTEKCNHEECISVFRSFKSYRSSELVRSNEQDRYGMGNNH
;
A
#
# COMPACT_ATOMS: atom_id res chain seq x y z
N GLY A 1 -29.15 14.81 4.49
CA GLY A 1 -27.75 14.64 4.85
C GLY A 1 -27.10 13.59 3.95
N HIS A 2 -26.39 14.02 2.88
CA HIS A 2 -25.60 13.11 2.06
C HIS A 2 -24.23 12.93 2.72
N LYS A 3 -23.97 11.74 3.31
CA LYS A 3 -22.61 11.33 3.64
C LYS A 3 -21.93 10.84 2.35
N LEU A 4 -21.03 11.67 1.83
CA LEU A 4 -20.09 11.25 0.80
C LEU A 4 -19.02 10.38 1.48
N SER A 5 -19.00 9.09 1.16
CA SER A 5 -17.90 8.21 1.51
C SER A 5 -16.71 8.51 0.59
N GLY A 6 -15.90 9.49 0.97
CA GLY A 6 -14.60 9.70 0.35
C GLY A 6 -13.58 8.77 1.02
N ASN A 7 -12.80 8.03 0.24
CA ASN A 7 -11.60 7.36 0.73
C ASN A 7 -10.65 8.43 1.29
N SER A 8 -10.57 8.53 2.61
CA SER A 8 -9.65 9.45 3.26
C SER A 8 -8.37 8.67 3.60
N GLN A 9 -7.24 9.07 3.03
CA GLN A 9 -5.92 8.56 3.38
C GLN A 9 -5.19 9.54 4.28
N LEU A 10 -4.68 9.05 5.40
CA LEU A 10 -3.76 9.80 6.25
C LEU A 10 -2.32 9.39 5.90
N HIS A 11 -1.55 10.30 5.30
CA HIS A 11 -0.14 10.08 5.00
C HIS A 11 0.75 10.58 6.15
N ILE A 12 1.38 9.67 6.84
CA ILE A 12 2.34 9.96 7.90
C ILE A 12 3.75 9.81 7.35
N LYS A 13 4.48 10.91 7.22
CA LYS A 13 5.88 10.92 6.76
C LYS A 13 6.82 11.00 7.94
N LYS A 14 7.55 9.93 8.22
CA LYS A 14 8.65 9.91 9.19
C LYS A 14 9.93 9.42 8.49
N SER A 15 11.01 10.18 8.63
CA SER A 15 12.35 9.64 8.35
C SER A 15 12.78 8.85 9.58
N LEU A 16 12.58 7.53 9.56
CA LEU A 16 12.96 6.64 10.65
C LEU A 16 14.47 6.42 10.62
N LYS A 17 15.11 6.55 11.78
CA LYS A 17 16.49 6.09 12.01
C LYS A 17 16.43 4.60 12.37
N THR A 18 17.52 3.89 12.12
CA THR A 18 17.68 2.43 12.33
C THR A 18 17.30 1.96 13.75
N GLU A 19 17.33 2.85 14.73
CA GLU A 19 17.03 2.57 16.14
C GLU A 19 15.53 2.41 16.45
N ASP A 20 14.66 2.84 15.54
CA ASP A 20 13.20 2.86 15.76
C ASP A 20 12.50 1.51 15.46
N PHE A 21 13.22 0.53 14.87
CA PHE A 21 12.62 -0.73 14.44
C PHE A 21 12.39 -1.77 15.55
N SER A 22 13.07 -1.66 16.68
CA SER A 22 12.96 -2.62 17.79
C SER A 22 11.58 -2.66 18.47
N ASN A 23 10.76 -1.63 18.32
CA ASN A 23 9.44 -1.52 18.95
C ASN A 23 8.26 -1.98 18.06
N ILE A 24 8.52 -2.36 16.80
CA ILE A 24 7.46 -2.77 15.86
C ILE A 24 7.11 -4.26 15.96
N GLN A 25 7.92 -5.07 16.66
CA GLN A 25 7.77 -6.53 16.77
C GLN A 25 6.43 -7.01 17.37
N GLY A 26 5.70 -6.20 18.11
CA GLY A 26 4.49 -6.65 18.82
C GLY A 26 3.20 -6.70 18.01
N SER A 27 3.11 -5.96 16.92
CA SER A 27 1.85 -5.75 16.19
C SER A 27 1.74 -6.52 14.87
N VAL A 28 2.86 -6.76 14.18
CA VAL A 28 2.85 -7.37 12.83
C VAL A 28 2.61 -8.87 12.84
N THR A 29 2.99 -9.56 13.92
CA THR A 29 2.92 -11.03 14.01
C THR A 29 1.51 -11.60 14.11
N LYS A 30 0.51 -10.82 14.53
CA LYS A 30 -0.88 -11.31 14.65
C LYS A 30 -1.66 -11.31 13.34
N SER A 31 -1.35 -10.43 12.41
CA SER A 31 -2.09 -10.33 11.14
C SER A 31 -1.69 -11.44 10.13
N VAL A 32 -0.44 -11.87 10.12
CA VAL A 32 0.06 -12.86 9.16
C VAL A 32 -0.37 -14.28 9.48
N THR A 33 -0.61 -14.60 10.75
CA THR A 33 -0.90 -15.98 11.20
C THR A 33 -2.34 -16.42 10.90
N VAL A 34 -3.29 -15.49 10.78
CA VAL A 34 -4.69 -15.82 10.53
C VAL A 34 -4.95 -16.23 9.08
N THR A 35 -4.24 -15.69 8.12
CA THR A 35 -4.40 -16.00 6.68
C THR A 35 -3.96 -17.43 6.33
N PHE A 36 -3.10 -18.06 7.12
CA PHE A 36 -2.56 -19.39 6.83
C PHE A 36 -3.48 -20.55 7.27
N LEU A 37 -4.38 -20.35 8.20
CA LEU A 37 -5.21 -21.43 8.79
C LEU A 37 -6.41 -21.84 7.93
N PHE A 38 -6.87 -21.03 6.97
CA PHE A 38 -7.99 -21.37 6.10
C PHE A 38 -7.62 -22.14 4.81
N ARG A 39 -6.37 -22.50 4.60
CA ARG A 39 -5.92 -23.18 3.37
C ARG A 39 -5.84 -24.70 3.46
N LEU A 40 -6.25 -25.33 4.54
CA LEU A 40 -6.09 -26.75 4.81
C LEU A 40 -7.38 -27.52 5.11
N GLU A 41 -8.49 -27.19 4.48
CA GLU A 41 -9.61 -28.16 4.42
C GLU A 41 -10.11 -28.28 2.99
N GLY A 42 -9.68 -29.34 2.35
CA GLY A 42 -10.04 -29.70 0.98
C GLY A 42 -11.47 -30.27 0.87
N LEU A 43 -12.46 -29.42 1.08
CA LEU A 43 -13.81 -29.65 0.61
C LEU A 43 -14.07 -28.67 -0.54
N LYS A 44 -14.20 -29.18 -1.76
CA LYS A 44 -14.77 -28.42 -2.88
C LYS A 44 -16.23 -28.16 -2.54
N LEU A 45 -16.47 -27.06 -1.80
CA LEU A 45 -17.79 -26.47 -1.73
C LEU A 45 -18.27 -26.23 -3.16
N ASN A 46 -19.48 -26.70 -3.48
CA ASN A 46 -20.17 -26.36 -4.69
C ASN A 46 -20.27 -24.83 -4.77
N ASP A 47 -20.15 -24.25 -5.96
CA ASP A 47 -20.15 -22.79 -6.15
C ASP A 47 -21.37 -22.11 -5.50
N THR A 48 -22.51 -22.79 -5.45
CA THR A 48 -23.72 -22.28 -4.79
C THR A 48 -23.56 -22.17 -3.27
N ASP A 49 -22.95 -23.15 -2.65
CA ASP A 49 -22.71 -23.15 -1.21
C ASP A 49 -21.70 -22.07 -0.83
N TRP A 50 -20.62 -21.94 -1.62
CA TRP A 50 -19.63 -20.88 -1.44
C TRP A 50 -20.27 -19.48 -1.55
N ILE A 51 -21.14 -19.26 -2.55
CA ILE A 51 -21.84 -17.98 -2.75
C ILE A 51 -22.73 -17.66 -1.56
N ASN A 52 -23.44 -18.64 -1.03
CA ASN A 52 -24.34 -18.44 0.11
C ASN A 52 -23.54 -18.09 1.39
N ASP A 53 -22.51 -18.85 1.69
CA ASP A 53 -21.63 -18.59 2.85
C ASP A 53 -20.95 -17.22 2.74
N PHE A 54 -20.46 -16.88 1.55
CA PHE A 54 -19.84 -15.59 1.29
C PHE A 54 -20.82 -14.42 1.49
N LYS A 55 -22.05 -14.57 0.94
CA LYS A 55 -23.11 -13.56 1.07
C LYS A 55 -23.53 -13.38 2.54
N GLU A 56 -23.65 -14.48 3.27
CA GLU A 56 -23.95 -14.44 4.70
C GLU A 56 -22.85 -13.69 5.47
N LYS A 57 -21.59 -14.05 5.27
CA LYS A 57 -20.44 -13.39 5.89
C LYS A 57 -20.35 -11.90 5.54
N ARG A 58 -20.56 -11.56 4.26
CA ARG A 58 -20.63 -10.16 3.82
C ARG A 58 -21.72 -9.38 4.57
N THR A 59 -22.89 -10.01 4.75
CA THR A 59 -24.02 -9.37 5.43
C THR A 59 -23.75 -9.22 6.93
N GLN A 60 -23.13 -10.23 7.56
CA GLN A 60 -22.69 -10.16 8.96
C GLN A 60 -21.70 -9.03 9.19
N TYR A 61 -20.81 -8.79 8.24
CA TYR A 61 -19.86 -7.67 8.28
C TYR A 61 -20.50 -6.31 7.97
N GLY A 62 -21.80 -6.25 7.65
CA GLY A 62 -22.48 -5.01 7.26
C GLY A 62 -22.00 -4.41 5.95
N VAL A 63 -21.32 -5.20 5.11
CA VAL A 63 -20.74 -4.75 3.84
C VAL A 63 -21.79 -4.77 2.74
N SER A 64 -22.08 -3.61 2.13
CA SER A 64 -22.98 -3.53 0.97
C SER A 64 -22.33 -4.11 -0.28
N GLN A 65 -23.15 -4.58 -1.24
CA GLN A 65 -22.66 -5.02 -2.55
C GLN A 65 -21.83 -3.94 -3.27
N ASN A 66 -22.22 -2.67 -3.12
CA ASN A 66 -21.47 -1.56 -3.71
C ASN A 66 -20.08 -1.38 -3.07
N ARG A 67 -19.98 -1.51 -1.75
CA ARG A 67 -18.72 -1.42 -1.03
C ARG A 67 -17.79 -2.59 -1.39
N LEU A 68 -18.33 -3.81 -1.47
CA LEU A 68 -17.60 -4.97 -1.94
C LEU A 68 -17.10 -4.79 -3.37
N ALA A 69 -17.96 -4.29 -4.27
CA ALA A 69 -17.63 -4.07 -5.67
C ALA A 69 -16.45 -3.08 -5.84
N VAL A 70 -16.50 -1.95 -5.13
CA VAL A 70 -15.40 -0.96 -5.12
C VAL A 70 -14.10 -1.59 -4.63
N MET A 71 -14.16 -2.37 -3.55
CA MET A 71 -12.99 -3.01 -2.97
C MET A 71 -12.40 -4.11 -3.86
N ALA A 72 -13.26 -4.89 -4.52
CA ALA A 72 -12.86 -5.95 -5.45
C ALA A 72 -12.48 -5.44 -6.86
N GLY A 73 -12.66 -4.14 -7.13
CA GLY A 73 -12.37 -3.53 -8.43
C GLY A 73 -13.30 -3.99 -9.56
N ILE A 74 -14.59 -4.27 -9.25
CA ILE A 74 -15.61 -4.72 -10.21
C ILE A 74 -16.89 -3.90 -10.10
N SER A 75 -17.86 -4.12 -11.00
CA SER A 75 -19.13 -3.40 -10.91
C SER A 75 -20.10 -4.02 -9.88
N ARG A 76 -20.94 -3.19 -9.27
CA ARG A 76 -21.97 -3.65 -8.33
C ARG A 76 -22.93 -4.64 -8.99
N GLU A 77 -23.28 -4.40 -10.25
CA GLU A 77 -24.17 -5.28 -11.04
C GLU A 77 -23.57 -6.68 -11.20
N TYR A 78 -22.25 -6.74 -11.36
CA TYR A 78 -21.53 -8.02 -11.47
C TYR A 78 -21.56 -8.78 -10.13
N VAL A 79 -21.32 -8.08 -9.00
CA VAL A 79 -21.47 -8.67 -7.65
C VAL A 79 -22.89 -9.23 -7.46
N SER A 80 -23.92 -8.44 -7.79
CA SER A 80 -25.31 -8.85 -7.66
C SER A 80 -25.66 -10.08 -8.51
N ARG A 81 -25.11 -10.17 -9.73
CA ARG A 81 -25.32 -11.31 -10.62
C ARG A 81 -24.64 -12.58 -10.12
N ILE A 82 -23.46 -12.47 -9.53
CA ILE A 82 -22.77 -13.60 -8.91
C ILE A 82 -23.55 -14.07 -7.68
N GLU A 83 -23.91 -13.16 -6.75
CA GLU A 83 -24.66 -13.50 -5.54
C GLU A 83 -26.06 -14.05 -5.81
N SER A 84 -26.60 -13.83 -7.01
CA SER A 84 -27.88 -14.41 -7.47
C SER A 84 -27.71 -15.69 -8.33
N GLY A 85 -26.46 -16.15 -8.49
CA GLY A 85 -26.17 -17.35 -9.30
C GLY A 85 -26.39 -17.18 -10.81
N LYS A 86 -26.51 -15.94 -11.31
CA LYS A 86 -26.75 -15.65 -12.74
C LYS A 86 -25.47 -15.62 -13.58
N VAL A 87 -24.32 -15.69 -12.96
CA VAL A 87 -22.98 -15.68 -13.59
C VAL A 87 -22.15 -16.74 -12.90
N ALA A 88 -21.41 -17.52 -13.70
CA ALA A 88 -20.51 -18.53 -13.19
C ALA A 88 -19.39 -17.87 -12.34
N LEU A 89 -19.08 -18.48 -11.21
CA LEU A 89 -18.03 -18.06 -10.31
C LEU A 89 -16.70 -18.66 -10.76
N THR A 90 -15.69 -17.82 -10.94
CA THR A 90 -14.33 -18.26 -11.27
C THR A 90 -13.45 -18.20 -10.02
N GLU A 91 -12.37 -18.99 -9.97
CA GLU A 91 -11.42 -18.96 -8.85
C GLU A 91 -10.78 -17.59 -8.69
N GLU A 92 -10.54 -16.84 -9.78
CA GLU A 92 -10.07 -15.48 -9.74
C GLU A 92 -11.04 -14.54 -8.99
N ILE A 93 -12.34 -14.67 -9.28
CA ILE A 93 -13.37 -13.86 -8.62
C ILE A 93 -13.55 -14.28 -7.15
N LYS A 94 -13.46 -15.57 -6.84
CA LYS A 94 -13.46 -16.04 -5.45
C LYS A 94 -12.31 -15.40 -4.67
N GLY A 95 -11.10 -15.38 -5.24
CA GLY A 95 -9.94 -14.72 -4.64
C GLY A 95 -10.20 -13.22 -4.40
N LYS A 96 -10.63 -12.49 -5.44
CA LYS A 96 -10.94 -11.05 -5.31
C LYS A 96 -12.00 -10.76 -4.25
N PHE A 97 -13.04 -11.59 -4.16
CA PHE A 97 -14.11 -11.44 -3.19
C PHE A 97 -13.63 -11.72 -1.77
N THR A 98 -12.85 -12.78 -1.59
CA THR A 98 -12.28 -13.15 -0.28
C THR A 98 -11.36 -12.05 0.22
N ASP A 99 -10.43 -11.59 -0.61
CA ASP A 99 -9.48 -10.51 -0.27
C ASP A 99 -10.20 -9.20 0.06
N ALA A 100 -11.23 -8.87 -0.76
CA ALA A 100 -12.02 -7.66 -0.53
C ALA A 100 -12.82 -7.73 0.78
N LEU A 101 -13.41 -8.89 1.09
CA LEU A 101 -14.19 -9.07 2.31
C LEU A 101 -13.30 -9.11 3.56
N GLU A 102 -12.10 -9.67 3.46
CA GLU A 102 -11.14 -9.67 4.54
C GLU A 102 -10.67 -8.24 4.90
N LYS A 103 -10.40 -7.42 3.88
CA LYS A 103 -10.10 -5.99 4.04
C LYS A 103 -11.26 -5.20 4.64
N LEU A 104 -12.50 -5.64 4.42
CA LEU A 104 -13.71 -5.02 4.94
C LEU A 104 -14.20 -5.67 6.25
N ASN A 105 -13.42 -6.57 6.83
CA ASN A 105 -13.73 -7.20 8.10
C ASN A 105 -13.77 -6.12 9.22
N PRO A 106 -14.89 -5.98 9.96
CA PRO A 106 -15.00 -5.01 11.06
C PRO A 106 -14.04 -5.28 12.22
N GLU A 107 -13.47 -6.49 12.31
CA GLU A 107 -12.42 -6.81 13.29
C GLU A 107 -11.03 -6.26 12.86
N ASN A 108 -10.85 -5.94 11.57
CA ASN A 108 -9.65 -5.33 11.00
C ASN A 108 -9.98 -4.02 10.28
N PRO A 109 -10.46 -3.00 11.02
CA PRO A 109 -11.00 -1.79 10.41
C PRO A 109 -9.94 -0.90 9.75
N LEU A 110 -8.68 -1.11 10.10
CA LEU A 110 -7.53 -0.34 9.60
C LEU A 110 -6.57 -1.25 8.86
N GLU A 111 -6.18 -0.85 7.66
CA GLU A 111 -5.12 -1.49 6.88
C GLU A 111 -3.89 -0.58 6.86
N MET A 112 -2.75 -1.11 7.30
CA MET A 112 -1.46 -0.42 7.17
C MET A 112 -0.76 -0.89 5.90
N VAL A 113 -0.36 0.07 5.05
CA VAL A 113 0.31 -0.20 3.79
C VAL A 113 1.56 0.67 3.65
N LEU A 114 2.59 0.13 2.99
CA LEU A 114 3.74 0.93 2.59
C LEU A 114 3.42 1.67 1.29
N ASP A 115 3.55 3.00 1.33
CA ASP A 115 3.23 3.86 0.19
C ASP A 115 4.47 4.46 -0.48
N TYR A 116 5.61 4.45 0.21
CA TYR A 116 6.90 4.83 -0.34
C TYR A 116 8.02 4.10 0.39
N VAL A 117 8.93 3.51 -0.37
CA VAL A 117 10.17 2.92 0.16
C VAL A 117 11.34 3.42 -0.66
N ARG A 118 12.37 3.96 0.00
CA ARG A 118 13.64 4.32 -0.62
C ARG A 118 14.77 3.82 0.25
N ILE A 119 15.60 2.94 -0.31
CA ILE A 119 16.72 2.30 0.38
C ILE A 119 17.99 2.52 -0.43
N ARG A 120 19.04 3.00 0.23
CA ARG A 120 20.38 3.09 -0.37
C ARG A 120 21.23 1.92 0.11
N PHE A 121 21.77 1.18 -0.81
CA PHE A 121 22.77 0.14 -0.57
C PHE A 121 24.18 0.71 -0.80
N PRO A 122 25.17 0.36 0.05
CA PRO A 122 26.54 0.87 -0.10
C PRO A 122 27.28 0.27 -1.31
N THR A 123 26.76 -0.78 -1.90
CA THR A 123 27.33 -1.45 -3.07
C THR A 123 26.97 -0.75 -4.38
N GLN A 124 27.87 -0.81 -5.36
CA GLN A 124 27.61 -0.44 -6.77
C GLN A 124 27.17 -1.64 -7.61
N ASP A 125 27.21 -2.84 -7.03
CA ASP A 125 26.77 -4.06 -7.72
C ASP A 125 25.25 -4.12 -7.80
N VAL A 126 24.72 -3.60 -8.92
CA VAL A 126 23.28 -3.58 -9.19
C VAL A 126 22.73 -5.00 -9.30
N ARG A 127 23.52 -5.96 -9.83
CA ARG A 127 23.08 -7.35 -9.96
C ARG A 127 22.87 -7.98 -8.60
N HIS A 128 23.79 -7.78 -7.67
CA HIS A 128 23.64 -8.23 -6.28
C HIS A 128 22.36 -7.65 -5.65
N VAL A 129 22.11 -6.34 -5.80
CA VAL A 129 20.89 -5.72 -5.25
C VAL A 129 19.63 -6.35 -5.86
N VAL A 130 19.58 -6.48 -7.19
CA VAL A 130 18.39 -6.96 -7.89
C VAL A 130 18.17 -8.46 -7.69
N GLU A 131 19.23 -9.28 -7.86
CA GLU A 131 19.06 -10.74 -7.88
C GLU A 131 19.11 -11.37 -6.49
N ASP A 132 19.99 -10.90 -5.61
CA ASP A 132 20.14 -11.50 -4.28
C ASP A 132 19.20 -10.87 -3.25
N ILE A 133 19.06 -9.53 -3.25
CA ILE A 133 18.25 -8.83 -2.24
C ILE A 133 16.78 -8.74 -2.66
N LEU A 134 16.50 -8.22 -3.87
CA LEU A 134 15.12 -8.11 -4.38
C LEU A 134 14.57 -9.46 -4.87
N GLN A 135 15.43 -10.43 -5.14
CA GLN A 135 15.09 -11.73 -5.75
C GLN A 135 14.31 -11.56 -7.07
N LEU A 136 14.71 -10.57 -7.86
CA LEU A 136 14.22 -10.31 -9.20
C LEU A 136 15.33 -10.70 -10.21
N LYS A 137 15.00 -10.73 -11.50
CA LYS A 137 16.00 -10.97 -12.54
C LYS A 137 16.39 -9.65 -13.18
N LEU A 138 17.69 -9.33 -13.17
CA LEU A 138 18.20 -8.11 -13.79
C LEU A 138 17.92 -8.08 -15.29
N ASP A 139 18.02 -9.23 -15.94
CA ASP A 139 17.85 -9.36 -17.40
C ASP A 139 16.44 -9.05 -17.92
N VAL A 140 15.41 -8.99 -17.02
CA VAL A 140 14.05 -8.57 -17.38
C VAL A 140 13.78 -7.09 -17.10
N MET A 141 14.73 -6.38 -16.47
CA MET A 141 14.62 -4.95 -16.22
C MET A 141 15.09 -4.16 -17.47
N ILE A 142 14.44 -3.06 -17.74
CA ILE A 142 14.86 -2.12 -18.78
C ILE A 142 15.97 -1.25 -18.19
N HIS A 143 17.11 -1.20 -18.86
CA HIS A 143 18.21 -0.29 -18.51
C HIS A 143 18.06 1.04 -19.27
N GLU A 144 18.16 2.12 -18.52
CA GLU A 144 18.13 3.50 -19.03
C GLU A 144 19.42 4.23 -18.63
N ASP A 145 20.05 4.88 -19.58
CA ASP A 145 21.34 5.58 -19.46
C ASP A 145 21.23 6.99 -18.84
N TYR A 146 20.14 7.24 -18.15
CA TYR A 146 19.91 8.44 -17.34
C TYR A 146 19.34 8.06 -15.96
N GLY A 147 19.52 8.94 -14.99
CA GLY A 147 19.08 8.68 -13.63
C GLY A 147 18.45 9.90 -12.97
N PHE A 148 18.00 9.71 -11.71
CA PHE A 148 17.41 10.75 -10.88
C PHE A 148 18.26 10.94 -9.62
N TYR A 149 18.05 12.02 -8.87
CA TYR A 149 18.75 12.28 -7.61
C TYR A 149 20.28 12.28 -7.73
N SER A 150 20.79 12.71 -8.89
CA SER A 150 22.23 12.67 -9.27
C SER A 150 22.80 11.25 -9.38
N TYR A 151 21.99 10.22 -9.56
CA TYR A 151 22.42 8.93 -10.08
C TYR A 151 22.54 9.00 -11.59
N ALA A 152 23.45 8.22 -12.18
CA ALA A 152 23.78 8.33 -13.60
C ALA A 152 22.80 7.56 -14.49
N GLU A 153 22.36 6.41 -14.02
CA GLU A 153 21.53 5.46 -14.77
C GLU A 153 20.56 4.73 -13.85
N HIS A 154 19.59 4.03 -14.43
CA HIS A 154 18.69 3.20 -13.65
C HIS A 154 18.21 1.98 -14.42
N TYR A 155 17.77 0.98 -13.64
CA TYR A 155 17.07 -0.20 -14.11
C TYR A 155 15.64 -0.12 -13.63
N VAL A 156 14.68 -0.42 -14.51
CA VAL A 156 13.25 -0.33 -14.20
C VAL A 156 12.50 -1.59 -14.60
N LEU A 157 11.66 -2.07 -13.70
CA LEU A 157 10.69 -3.13 -13.95
C LEU A 157 9.31 -2.62 -13.50
N GLY A 158 8.52 -2.14 -14.46
CA GLY A 158 7.27 -1.45 -14.17
C GLY A 158 7.48 -0.21 -13.29
N ASP A 159 7.02 -0.24 -12.04
CA ASP A 159 7.16 0.85 -11.07
C ASP A 159 8.26 0.60 -10.01
N VAL A 160 9.10 -0.43 -10.21
CA VAL A 160 10.29 -0.71 -9.37
C VAL A 160 11.53 -0.11 -10.02
N PHE A 161 12.19 0.83 -9.34
CA PHE A 161 13.37 1.54 -9.83
C PHE A 161 14.59 1.22 -9.00
N VAL A 162 15.69 0.84 -9.69
CA VAL A 162 17.01 0.63 -9.08
C VAL A 162 18.00 1.54 -9.78
N LEU A 163 18.46 2.58 -9.08
CA LEU A 163 19.35 3.59 -9.61
C LEU A 163 20.79 3.28 -9.20
N THR A 164 21.74 3.53 -10.11
CA THR A 164 23.16 3.33 -9.86
C THR A 164 23.99 4.51 -10.33
N SER A 165 25.20 4.63 -9.82
CA SER A 165 26.12 5.71 -10.09
C SER A 165 27.56 5.20 -10.12
N PRO A 166 28.45 5.72 -10.97
CA PRO A 166 29.88 5.46 -10.92
C PRO A 166 30.53 5.98 -9.62
N ASP A 167 29.86 6.88 -8.90
CA ASP A 167 30.30 7.41 -7.63
C ASP A 167 30.13 6.35 -6.52
N LYS A 168 31.27 5.86 -5.99
CA LYS A 168 31.28 4.82 -4.95
C LYS A 168 30.58 5.23 -3.65
N GLU A 169 30.55 6.51 -3.34
CA GLU A 169 29.88 6.98 -2.12
C GLU A 169 28.36 6.92 -2.22
N LYS A 170 27.79 6.93 -3.43
CA LYS A 170 26.36 6.86 -3.65
C LYS A 170 25.81 5.45 -3.54
N GLY A 171 26.58 4.45 -4.03
CA GLY A 171 26.10 3.07 -4.10
C GLY A 171 24.88 2.91 -5.03
N THR A 172 24.00 2.00 -4.69
CA THR A 172 22.77 1.69 -5.43
C THR A 172 21.54 2.14 -4.64
N LEU A 173 20.53 2.70 -5.31
CA LEU A 173 19.31 3.21 -4.68
C LEU A 173 18.09 2.47 -5.23
N LEU A 174 17.38 1.80 -4.34
CA LEU A 174 16.03 1.28 -4.63
C LEU A 174 15.00 2.39 -4.36
N GLU A 175 14.08 2.58 -5.29
CA GLU A 175 12.93 3.47 -5.11
C GLU A 175 11.63 2.79 -5.52
N LEU A 176 10.69 2.74 -4.58
CA LEU A 176 9.33 2.24 -4.76
C LEU A 176 8.36 3.37 -4.36
N LYS A 177 7.54 3.83 -5.27
CA LYS A 177 6.49 4.82 -5.04
C LYS A 177 5.15 4.13 -5.17
N GLY A 178 4.16 4.46 -4.38
CA GLY A 178 2.78 3.98 -4.46
C GLY A 178 2.58 2.67 -5.23
N LYS A 179 2.46 2.74 -6.56
CA LYS A 179 2.33 1.57 -7.45
C LYS A 179 3.53 0.63 -7.35
N GLY A 180 4.74 1.15 -7.21
CA GLY A 180 5.95 0.35 -7.03
C GLY A 180 5.93 -0.46 -5.74
N CYS A 181 5.38 0.10 -4.65
CA CYS A 181 5.16 -0.66 -3.42
C CYS A 181 4.16 -1.80 -3.63
N ARG A 182 3.05 -1.55 -4.35
CA ARG A 182 2.05 -2.59 -4.67
C ARG A 182 2.65 -3.69 -5.55
N GLN A 183 3.43 -3.29 -6.56
CA GLN A 183 4.11 -4.23 -7.44
C GLN A 183 5.13 -5.08 -6.66
N MET A 184 5.94 -4.45 -5.81
CA MET A 184 6.90 -5.17 -4.98
C MET A 184 6.22 -6.11 -4.00
N GLU A 185 5.09 -5.71 -3.40
CA GLU A 185 4.28 -6.58 -2.54
C GLU A 185 3.83 -7.85 -3.27
N SER A 186 3.42 -7.74 -4.54
CA SER A 186 3.07 -8.89 -5.37
C SER A 186 4.25 -9.83 -5.60
N TYR A 187 5.45 -9.28 -5.78
CA TYR A 187 6.68 -10.08 -5.90
C TYR A 187 7.04 -10.76 -4.58
N LEU A 188 6.97 -10.03 -3.47
CA LEU A 188 7.21 -10.58 -2.14
C LEU A 188 6.26 -11.74 -1.82
N LEU A 189 4.97 -11.59 -2.14
CA LEU A 189 3.99 -12.68 -1.99
C LEU A 189 4.36 -13.91 -2.83
N ALA A 190 4.78 -13.71 -4.08
CA ALA A 190 5.23 -14.80 -4.96
C ALA A 190 6.50 -15.49 -4.44
N GLN A 191 7.37 -14.75 -3.75
CA GLN A 191 8.59 -15.22 -3.10
C GLN A 191 8.34 -15.81 -1.71
N HIS A 192 7.10 -15.84 -1.21
CA HIS A 192 6.74 -16.21 0.16
C HIS A 192 7.44 -15.37 1.23
N ARG A 193 7.68 -14.10 0.95
CA ARG A 193 8.30 -13.12 1.86
C ARG A 193 7.28 -12.04 2.24
N SER A 194 7.37 -11.57 3.47
CA SER A 194 6.64 -10.38 3.93
C SER A 194 7.47 -9.10 3.68
N TRP A 195 6.82 -7.94 3.81
CA TRP A 195 7.53 -6.66 3.86
C TRP A 195 8.55 -6.60 5.00
N TYR A 196 8.25 -7.24 6.12
CA TYR A 196 9.17 -7.30 7.26
C TYR A 196 10.45 -8.07 6.88
N ASP A 197 10.30 -9.26 6.30
CA ASP A 197 11.45 -10.07 5.87
C ASP A 197 12.32 -9.31 4.88
N PHE A 198 11.69 -8.69 3.88
CA PHE A 198 12.39 -7.88 2.88
C PHE A 198 13.15 -6.70 3.50
N LEU A 199 12.51 -5.91 4.38
CA LEU A 199 13.17 -4.78 5.03
C LEU A 199 14.30 -5.23 5.94
N MET A 200 14.16 -6.35 6.65
CA MET A 200 15.22 -6.91 7.47
C MET A 200 16.38 -7.39 6.63
N ASP A 201 16.14 -8.10 5.53
CA ASP A 201 17.20 -8.54 4.61
C ASP A 201 17.97 -7.34 4.06
N THR A 202 17.26 -6.28 3.63
CA THR A 202 17.92 -5.05 3.15
C THR A 202 18.81 -4.39 4.20
N LEU A 203 18.43 -4.41 5.47
CA LEU A 203 19.23 -3.85 6.57
C LEU A 203 20.46 -4.72 6.86
N VAL A 204 20.31 -6.05 6.82
CA VAL A 204 21.42 -7.00 6.99
C VAL A 204 22.48 -6.81 5.89
N GLU A 205 22.05 -6.56 4.66
CA GLU A 205 22.91 -6.24 3.51
C GLU A 205 23.47 -4.80 3.52
N GLY A 206 23.36 -4.12 4.67
CA GLY A 206 23.89 -2.76 4.86
C GLY A 206 23.06 -1.66 4.20
N GLY A 207 21.83 -1.95 3.80
CA GLY A 207 20.90 -0.98 3.27
C GLY A 207 20.56 0.11 4.29
N VAL A 208 20.52 1.36 3.82
CA VAL A 208 20.16 2.51 4.64
C VAL A 208 18.82 3.03 4.19
N MET A 209 17.83 2.96 5.08
CA MET A 209 16.50 3.51 4.82
C MET A 209 16.57 5.03 4.66
N LYS A 210 16.28 5.53 3.46
CA LYS A 210 16.25 6.96 3.16
C LYS A 210 14.86 7.57 3.30
N ARG A 211 13.84 6.77 3.01
CA ARG A 211 12.44 7.17 3.17
C ARG A 211 11.55 5.94 3.32
N LEU A 212 10.61 6.03 4.24
CA LEU A 212 9.55 5.07 4.43
C LEU A 212 8.26 5.84 4.72
N ASP A 213 7.29 5.76 3.82
CA ASP A 213 5.97 6.33 4.04
C ASP A 213 5.01 5.16 4.33
N ILE A 214 4.30 5.28 5.44
CA ILE A 214 3.27 4.34 5.85
C ILE A 214 1.93 5.03 5.71
N ALA A 215 0.99 4.42 5.02
CA ALA A 215 -0.39 4.87 4.94
C ALA A 215 -1.27 3.94 5.78
N ILE A 216 -2.26 4.51 6.45
CA ILE A 216 -3.30 3.78 7.15
C ILE A 216 -4.59 4.00 6.38
N ASN A 217 -5.13 2.92 5.83
CA ASN A 217 -6.43 2.92 5.16
C ASN A 217 -7.50 2.61 6.20
N ASP A 218 -8.43 3.52 6.39
CA ASP A 218 -9.61 3.30 7.23
C ASP A 218 -10.72 2.66 6.40
N MET A 219 -10.79 1.34 6.47
CA MET A 219 -11.72 0.54 5.68
C MET A 219 -13.14 0.57 6.25
N ALA A 220 -13.27 0.81 7.55
CA ALA A 220 -14.55 0.83 8.25
C ALA A 220 -15.12 2.23 8.47
N GLY A 221 -14.31 3.28 8.27
CA GLY A 221 -14.70 4.66 8.55
C GLY A 221 -14.79 4.95 10.05
N ILE A 222 -13.88 4.36 10.84
CA ILE A 222 -13.83 4.54 12.29
C ILE A 222 -13.06 5.79 12.71
N LEU A 223 -12.18 6.30 11.81
CA LEU A 223 -11.43 7.51 12.06
C LEU A 223 -12.24 8.71 11.58
N ASP A 224 -12.55 9.63 12.49
CA ASP A 224 -13.06 10.94 12.11
C ASP A 224 -11.90 11.82 11.63
N ILE A 225 -11.53 11.66 10.34
CA ILE A 225 -10.42 12.41 9.74
C ILE A 225 -10.63 13.95 9.82
N PRO A 226 -11.85 14.50 9.59
CA PRO A 226 -12.12 15.91 9.84
C PRO A 226 -11.76 16.33 11.27
N GLU A 227 -12.26 15.62 12.30
CA GLU A 227 -11.98 15.93 13.70
C GLU A 227 -10.48 15.81 14.03
N LEU A 228 -9.82 14.75 13.56
CA LEU A 228 -8.37 14.58 13.74
C LEU A 228 -7.58 15.72 13.09
N THR A 229 -8.00 16.16 11.90
CA THR A 229 -7.38 17.29 11.21
C THR A 229 -7.54 18.57 12.00
N GLU A 230 -8.73 18.82 12.55
CA GLU A 230 -9.03 20.02 13.35
C GLU A 230 -8.20 20.03 14.63
N LYS A 231 -8.11 18.91 15.36
CA LYS A 231 -7.23 18.77 16.54
C LYS A 231 -5.76 19.03 16.19
N CYS A 232 -5.28 18.54 15.05
CA CYS A 232 -3.91 18.83 14.60
C CYS A 232 -3.71 20.31 14.29
N ASN A 233 -4.70 20.98 13.67
CA ASN A 233 -4.64 22.40 13.36
C ASN A 233 -4.63 23.27 14.63
N HIS A 234 -5.27 22.82 15.70
CA HIS A 234 -5.32 23.52 17.01
C HIS A 234 -4.18 23.11 17.94
N GLU A 235 -3.16 22.39 17.44
CA GLU A 235 -2.00 21.94 18.23
C GLU A 235 -2.37 21.02 19.41
N GLU A 236 -3.53 20.37 19.36
CA GLU A 236 -3.99 19.42 20.38
C GLU A 236 -3.34 18.03 20.24
N CYS A 237 -2.52 17.83 19.19
CA CYS A 237 -1.85 16.57 18.92
C CYS A 237 -0.46 16.54 19.58
N ILE A 238 -0.22 15.54 20.44
CA ILE A 238 1.12 15.23 20.93
C ILE A 238 1.82 14.38 19.87
N SER A 239 2.84 14.92 19.24
CA SER A 239 3.56 14.25 18.15
C SER A 239 5.04 14.60 18.15
N VAL A 240 5.85 13.62 17.77
CA VAL A 240 7.28 13.81 17.44
C VAL A 240 7.48 14.25 15.98
N PHE A 241 6.41 14.37 15.20
CA PHE A 241 6.48 14.85 13.82
C PHE A 241 6.74 16.36 13.80
N ARG A 242 7.59 16.79 12.86
CA ARG A 242 7.95 18.21 12.71
C ARG A 242 6.84 19.04 12.07
N SER A 243 5.99 18.39 11.28
CA SER A 243 4.86 19.03 10.61
C SER A 243 3.84 17.98 10.16
N PHE A 244 2.60 18.40 9.97
CA PHE A 244 1.59 17.62 9.28
C PHE A 244 0.98 18.45 8.15
N LYS A 245 0.38 17.77 7.18
CA LYS A 245 -0.42 18.40 6.12
C LYS A 245 -1.67 17.56 5.89
N SER A 246 -2.81 18.23 5.83
CA SER A 246 -4.08 17.63 5.46
C SER A 246 -4.35 17.83 3.97
N TYR A 247 -4.75 16.76 3.29
CA TYR A 247 -5.11 16.79 1.88
C TYR A 247 -6.51 16.20 1.69
N ARG A 248 -7.39 16.96 1.05
CA ARG A 248 -8.69 16.47 0.57
C ARG A 248 -8.69 16.56 -0.96
N SER A 249 -9.13 15.53 -1.65
CA SER A 249 -9.11 15.48 -3.12
C SER A 249 -9.91 16.61 -3.78
N SER A 250 -10.98 17.11 -3.13
CA SER A 250 -11.78 18.23 -3.59
C SER A 250 -11.17 19.61 -3.35
N GLU A 251 -10.20 19.73 -2.44
CA GLU A 251 -9.54 21.00 -2.09
C GLU A 251 -8.33 21.28 -2.96
N LEU A 252 -7.66 20.23 -3.45
CA LEU A 252 -6.53 20.36 -4.39
C LEU A 252 -6.92 21.07 -5.70
N VAL A 253 -8.16 20.91 -6.15
CA VAL A 253 -8.65 21.58 -7.37
C VAL A 253 -8.92 23.07 -7.11
N ARG A 254 -9.39 23.43 -5.92
CA ARG A 254 -9.73 24.82 -5.56
C ARG A 254 -8.51 25.67 -5.21
N SER A 255 -7.50 25.11 -4.52
CA SER A 255 -6.27 25.86 -4.20
C SER A 255 -5.47 26.22 -5.46
N ASN A 256 -5.44 25.32 -6.46
CA ASN A 256 -4.79 25.61 -7.75
C ASN A 256 -5.50 26.68 -8.59
N GLU A 257 -6.81 26.91 -8.37
CA GLU A 257 -7.54 27.98 -9.03
C GLU A 257 -7.35 29.33 -8.31
N GLN A 258 -7.31 29.36 -6.97
CA GLN A 258 -7.11 30.61 -6.22
C GLN A 258 -5.69 31.17 -6.40
N ASP A 259 -4.66 30.31 -6.44
CA ASP A 259 -3.29 30.75 -6.71
C ASP A 259 -3.05 31.26 -8.13
N ARG A 260 -3.88 30.86 -9.11
CA ARG A 260 -3.81 31.38 -10.48
C ARG A 260 -4.47 32.74 -10.68
N TYR A 261 -5.42 33.12 -9.82
CA TYR A 261 -6.14 34.39 -9.92
C TYR A 261 -5.65 35.44 -8.92
N GLY A 262 -4.74 35.10 -8.01
CA GLY A 262 -4.19 36.01 -6.98
C GLY A 262 -3.00 36.88 -7.42
N MET A 263 -2.48 36.70 -8.65
CA MET A 263 -1.39 37.54 -9.20
C MET A 263 -1.87 38.47 -10.32
N GLY A 264 -2.86 39.25 -10.07
CA GLY A 264 -3.29 40.29 -10.98
C GLY A 264 -4.06 41.37 -10.25
N ASN A 265 -3.35 42.34 -9.67
CA ASN A 265 -3.64 43.74 -9.50
C ASN A 265 -3.02 44.27 -8.21
N ASN A 266 -1.85 44.84 -8.33
CA ASN A 266 -1.47 46.01 -7.56
C ASN A 266 -0.57 46.90 -8.43
N HIS A 267 -1.18 47.98 -8.88
CA HIS A 267 -0.50 49.20 -9.26
C HIS A 267 -0.11 49.99 -8.02
#